data_70fbadc25600bcf5cd9b1880e84faf9a
#
_entry.id   70fbadc25600bcf5cd9b1880e84faf9a
#
_cell.length_a   1.000
_cell.length_b   1.000
_cell.length_c   1.000
_cell.angle_alpha   90.00
_cell.angle_beta   90.00
_cell.angle_gamma   90.00
#
_symmetry.space_group_name_H-M   'P 1'
#
loop_
_entity.id
_entity.type
_entity.pdbx_description
1 polymer ?
#
loop_
_entity_poly.entity_id
_entity_poly.type
_entity_poly.pdbx_seq_one_letter_code
_entity_poly.pdbx_strand_id
1 'polypeptide(L)'
;MKCECSICKNNIPFDLPKEIVEVALKGDLVLFCGAGISTENKNVLPYSFYSSIKEELGIKSDSISFSSLMQKYCNEPNGRKKLLIKIHDRFNYIHSFPELERQATSFHRKLSEIHPIQTIITTNWDTYFEDYCGAIPITIPDDFAFWDEHSRFVLKIHGSINNLSSIIATEEDYKKCLDQLRNGIIGATLKTILATKTVVFVGFSFGDEDFNQIIDYLRKEMGAIYPHVYFVTLDTTLKDRLNYQYSTSIITSGTYFVHQLKLELIQRGAIKNYSVYPIISSALANVEKLHDKISRIDLSVYPSVIYSLAYQDGVIHAFERFLQNYHTGEYNCPDVIGRLGREYKKIVSECHASKNYWDEAYYEGYLNGVVLIGACGIDPTAIEYSSFIYLPNAKEPLTSVEVFKKELDRVSTMKSKYHRFAKKIVEEKCDKGMVVHHPPF
;
A
#
# COMPACT_ATOMS: atom_id res chain seq x y z
N MET A 1 10.47 -17.64 -17.69
CA MET A 1 11.90 -17.20 -17.55
C MET A 1 12.23 -17.19 -16.06
N LYS A 2 13.35 -17.81 -15.63
CA LYS A 2 13.78 -17.71 -14.22
C LYS A 2 14.26 -16.28 -13.97
N CYS A 3 13.76 -15.65 -12.91
CA CYS A 3 14.20 -14.32 -12.49
C CYS A 3 15.66 -14.38 -11.99
N GLU A 4 16.54 -13.52 -12.50
CA GLU A 4 17.96 -13.47 -12.14
C GLU A 4 18.32 -12.32 -11.18
N CYS A 5 17.33 -11.72 -10.51
CA CYS A 5 17.57 -10.65 -9.54
C CYS A 5 18.37 -11.15 -8.32
N SER A 6 18.92 -10.22 -7.53
CA SER A 6 19.71 -10.54 -6.34
C SER A 6 18.95 -11.37 -5.31
N ILE A 7 17.63 -11.17 -5.19
CA ILE A 7 16.79 -11.94 -4.28
C ILE A 7 16.72 -13.40 -4.72
N CYS A 8 16.47 -13.66 -6.01
CA CYS A 8 16.39 -15.03 -6.53
C CYS A 8 17.75 -15.77 -6.47
N LYS A 9 18.86 -15.06 -6.72
CA LYS A 9 20.21 -15.65 -6.69
C LYS A 9 20.66 -16.04 -5.28
N ASN A 10 20.21 -15.32 -4.26
CA ASN A 10 20.67 -15.48 -2.87
C ASN A 10 19.75 -16.33 -2.01
N ASN A 11 18.66 -16.90 -2.56
CA ASN A 11 17.73 -17.72 -1.83
C ASN A 11 17.53 -19.09 -2.45
N ILE A 12 17.22 -20.08 -1.61
CA ILE A 12 16.95 -21.44 -2.05
C ILE A 12 15.58 -21.47 -2.74
N PRO A 13 15.47 -21.99 -3.98
CA PRO A 13 14.18 -22.15 -4.66
C PRO A 13 13.23 -23.05 -3.86
N PHE A 14 11.96 -22.72 -3.85
CA PHE A 14 10.89 -23.49 -3.25
C PHE A 14 9.70 -23.57 -4.20
N ASP A 15 8.83 -24.54 -3.98
CA ASP A 15 7.59 -24.65 -4.73
C ASP A 15 6.51 -23.84 -4.05
N LEU A 16 6.02 -22.79 -4.75
CA LEU A 16 4.91 -21.97 -4.27
C LEU A 16 3.60 -22.76 -4.44
N PRO A 17 2.85 -23.04 -3.35
CA PRO A 17 1.58 -23.73 -3.44
C PRO A 17 0.58 -23.00 -4.33
N LYS A 18 -0.03 -23.71 -5.28
CA LYS A 18 -1.01 -23.13 -6.23
C LYS A 18 -2.20 -22.50 -5.50
N GLU A 19 -2.62 -23.10 -4.40
CA GLU A 19 -3.70 -22.58 -3.56
C GLU A 19 -3.43 -21.18 -3.06
N ILE A 20 -2.19 -20.88 -2.62
CA ILE A 20 -1.80 -19.53 -2.17
C ILE A 20 -1.97 -18.51 -3.30
N VAL A 21 -1.59 -18.88 -4.53
CA VAL A 21 -1.76 -18.01 -5.70
C VAL A 21 -3.23 -17.76 -6.00
N GLU A 22 -4.05 -18.83 -6.01
CA GLU A 22 -5.49 -18.71 -6.30
C GLU A 22 -6.25 -17.88 -5.25
N VAL A 23 -5.90 -18.00 -3.97
CA VAL A 23 -6.54 -17.19 -2.92
C VAL A 23 -6.00 -15.75 -2.92
N ALA A 24 -4.73 -15.53 -3.30
CA ALA A 24 -4.21 -14.18 -3.50
C ALA A 24 -4.91 -13.45 -4.66
N LEU A 25 -5.21 -14.15 -5.75
CA LEU A 25 -5.98 -13.62 -6.88
C LEU A 25 -7.40 -13.19 -6.48
N LYS A 26 -8.00 -13.85 -5.48
CA LYS A 26 -9.34 -13.54 -4.96
C LYS A 26 -9.35 -12.45 -3.88
N GLY A 27 -8.17 -12.00 -3.40
CA GLY A 27 -8.06 -11.11 -2.24
C GLY A 27 -8.36 -11.79 -0.90
N ASP A 28 -8.26 -13.14 -0.86
CA ASP A 28 -8.55 -13.94 0.33
C ASP A 28 -7.28 -14.41 1.06
N LEU A 29 -6.10 -13.96 0.61
CA LEU A 29 -4.84 -14.25 1.26
C LEU A 29 -4.56 -13.25 2.38
N VAL A 30 -4.29 -13.76 3.56
CA VAL A 30 -3.91 -12.98 4.74
C VAL A 30 -2.48 -13.31 5.14
N LEU A 31 -1.67 -12.30 5.40
CA LEU A 31 -0.35 -12.48 5.97
C LEU A 31 -0.40 -12.21 7.47
N PHE A 32 0.04 -13.18 8.27
CA PHE A 32 0.24 -13.02 9.70
C PHE A 32 1.75 -12.92 9.97
N CYS A 33 2.20 -11.75 10.37
CA CYS A 33 3.60 -11.36 10.38
C CYS A 33 4.15 -11.19 11.79
N GLY A 34 5.32 -11.80 12.06
CA GLY A 34 6.09 -11.62 13.28
C GLY A 34 7.38 -10.84 13.06
N ALA A 35 8.12 -10.54 14.12
CA ALA A 35 9.27 -9.63 14.12
C ALA A 35 10.46 -10.11 13.28
N GLY A 36 10.52 -11.38 12.91
CA GLY A 36 11.58 -11.94 12.06
C GLY A 36 11.60 -11.42 10.62
N ILE A 37 10.51 -10.75 10.17
CA ILE A 37 10.49 -10.07 8.86
C ILE A 37 11.13 -8.68 8.90
N SER A 38 11.36 -8.12 10.09
CA SER A 38 11.81 -6.73 10.29
C SER A 38 12.97 -6.63 11.29
N THR A 39 12.73 -6.11 12.47
CA THR A 39 13.76 -5.72 13.45
C THR A 39 14.49 -6.88 14.13
N GLU A 40 13.88 -8.05 14.21
CA GLU A 40 14.51 -9.26 14.75
C GLU A 40 15.16 -10.14 13.65
N ASN A 41 15.24 -9.64 12.43
CA ASN A 41 16.03 -10.26 11.37
C ASN A 41 17.52 -10.10 11.69
N LYS A 42 18.25 -11.20 11.71
CA LYS A 42 19.70 -11.22 12.04
C LYS A 42 20.57 -10.36 11.10
N ASN A 43 20.06 -10.05 9.90
CA ASN A 43 20.75 -9.18 8.95
C ASN A 43 20.59 -7.69 9.29
N VAL A 44 19.64 -7.33 10.16
CA VAL A 44 19.41 -5.94 10.60
C VAL A 44 20.29 -5.63 11.81
N LEU A 45 20.14 -6.41 12.87
CA LEU A 45 20.96 -6.26 14.07
C LEU A 45 21.51 -7.63 14.52
N PRO A 46 22.77 -7.72 14.96
CA PRO A 46 23.40 -8.99 15.35
C PRO A 46 22.85 -9.54 16.67
N TYR A 47 22.04 -8.76 17.40
CA TYR A 47 21.43 -9.13 18.67
C TYR A 47 19.93 -8.84 18.66
N SER A 48 19.16 -9.72 19.32
CA SER A 48 17.73 -9.53 19.51
C SER A 48 17.43 -8.55 20.64
N PHE A 49 16.23 -7.98 20.65
CA PHE A 49 15.77 -7.15 21.77
C PHE A 49 15.74 -7.96 23.08
N TYR A 50 15.29 -9.22 22.98
CA TYR A 50 15.31 -10.16 24.09
C TYR A 50 16.71 -10.35 24.69
N SER A 51 17.73 -10.61 23.86
CA SER A 51 19.11 -10.81 24.35
C SER A 51 19.69 -9.57 25.01
N SER A 52 19.38 -8.38 24.50
CA SER A 52 19.81 -7.11 25.10
C SER A 52 19.23 -6.90 26.51
N ILE A 53 17.95 -7.16 26.71
CA ILE A 53 17.32 -7.05 28.06
C ILE A 53 17.83 -8.13 29.00
N LYS A 54 18.03 -9.35 28.50
CA LYS A 54 18.58 -10.48 29.28
C LYS A 54 19.98 -10.18 29.80
N GLU A 55 20.83 -9.61 28.96
CA GLU A 55 22.19 -9.20 29.34
C GLU A 55 22.18 -8.11 30.41
N GLU A 56 21.34 -7.07 30.23
CA GLU A 56 21.23 -5.96 31.22
C GLU A 56 20.76 -6.42 32.58
N LEU A 57 19.85 -7.42 32.65
CA LEU A 57 19.40 -8.02 33.91
C LEU A 57 20.37 -9.05 34.47
N GLY A 58 21.46 -9.38 33.77
CA GLY A 58 22.43 -10.39 34.21
C GLY A 58 21.86 -11.82 34.25
N ILE A 59 20.79 -12.12 33.54
CA ILE A 59 20.11 -13.41 33.56
C ILE A 59 20.83 -14.39 32.64
N LYS A 60 21.31 -15.52 33.20
CA LYS A 60 22.02 -16.56 32.46
C LYS A 60 21.13 -17.71 31.98
N SER A 61 19.91 -17.82 32.51
CA SER A 61 18.99 -18.93 32.17
C SER A 61 18.48 -18.78 30.73
N ASP A 62 18.51 -19.87 29.98
CA ASP A 62 18.00 -19.91 28.59
C ASP A 62 16.50 -20.27 28.51
N SER A 63 15.84 -20.52 29.65
CA SER A 63 14.46 -20.98 29.71
C SER A 63 13.44 -19.91 30.09
N ILE A 64 13.81 -18.62 30.16
CA ILE A 64 12.86 -17.55 30.48
C ILE A 64 12.12 -17.10 29.20
N SER A 65 10.79 -16.99 29.27
CA SER A 65 9.99 -16.50 28.15
C SER A 65 10.20 -14.99 27.92
N PHE A 66 9.83 -14.50 26.73
CA PHE A 66 9.90 -13.06 26.42
C PHE A 66 9.07 -12.24 27.40
N SER A 67 7.80 -12.62 27.61
CA SER A 67 6.87 -11.89 28.47
C SER A 67 7.34 -11.88 29.94
N SER A 68 7.86 -13.01 30.42
CA SER A 68 8.43 -13.11 31.79
C SER A 68 9.67 -12.26 31.95
N LEU A 69 10.55 -12.20 30.96
CA LEU A 69 11.74 -11.37 30.97
C LEU A 69 11.38 -9.89 31.04
N MET A 70 10.43 -9.45 30.17
CA MET A 70 9.95 -8.06 30.15
C MET A 70 9.22 -7.70 31.45
N GLN A 71 8.47 -8.65 32.06
CA GLN A 71 7.84 -8.43 33.35
C GLN A 71 8.88 -8.21 34.43
N LYS A 72 9.96 -9.03 34.49
CA LYS A 72 11.05 -8.82 35.43
C LYS A 72 11.72 -7.47 35.27
N TYR A 73 11.96 -7.05 34.03
CA TYR A 73 12.51 -5.72 33.72
C TYR A 73 11.58 -4.59 34.19
N CYS A 74 10.29 -4.73 34.00
CA CYS A 74 9.30 -3.76 34.44
C CYS A 74 9.12 -3.68 35.96
N ASN A 75 9.46 -4.72 36.69
CA ASN A 75 9.43 -4.73 38.17
C ASN A 75 10.58 -3.92 38.78
N GLU A 76 11.61 -3.59 38.00
CA GLU A 76 12.66 -2.65 38.45
C GLU A 76 12.14 -1.20 38.55
N PRO A 77 12.80 -0.34 39.38
CA PRO A 77 12.38 1.06 39.51
C PRO A 77 12.30 1.78 38.15
N ASN A 78 11.10 2.32 37.84
CA ASN A 78 10.77 2.92 36.53
C ASN A 78 10.90 1.95 35.32
N GLY A 79 10.83 0.65 35.56
CA GLY A 79 11.11 -0.37 34.54
C GLY A 79 10.23 -0.26 33.31
N ARG A 80 8.91 -0.06 33.47
CA ARG A 80 8.01 0.12 32.30
C ARG A 80 8.41 1.30 31.42
N LYS A 81 8.72 2.46 32.02
CA LYS A 81 9.19 3.64 31.28
C LYS A 81 10.52 3.35 30.56
N LYS A 82 11.47 2.71 31.23
CA LYS A 82 12.75 2.32 30.64
C LYS A 82 12.56 1.35 29.47
N LEU A 83 11.67 0.37 29.61
CA LEU A 83 11.37 -0.60 28.56
C LEU A 83 10.84 0.10 27.30
N LEU A 84 9.86 0.99 27.45
CA LEU A 84 9.27 1.73 26.32
C LEU A 84 10.30 2.65 25.64
N ILE A 85 11.18 3.30 26.42
CA ILE A 85 12.27 4.09 25.86
C ILE A 85 13.22 3.19 25.04
N LYS A 86 13.61 2.03 25.56
CA LYS A 86 14.49 1.09 24.84
C LYS A 86 13.87 0.57 23.55
N ILE A 87 12.57 0.29 23.56
CA ILE A 87 11.84 -0.08 22.33
C ILE A 87 11.91 1.05 21.32
N HIS A 88 11.58 2.26 21.73
CA HIS A 88 11.63 3.45 20.89
C HIS A 88 13.04 3.72 20.34
N ASP A 89 14.06 3.66 21.19
CA ASP A 89 15.45 3.91 20.80
C ASP A 89 15.97 2.87 19.80
N ARG A 90 15.52 1.60 19.92
CA ARG A 90 15.86 0.54 18.95
C ARG A 90 15.35 0.89 17.55
N PHE A 91 14.10 1.34 17.43
CA PHE A 91 13.53 1.76 16.15
C PHE A 91 14.23 3.01 15.61
N ASN A 92 14.46 4.02 16.45
CA ASN A 92 15.18 5.21 16.06
C ASN A 92 16.60 4.91 15.57
N TYR A 93 17.28 3.97 16.22
CA TYR A 93 18.62 3.54 15.79
C TYR A 93 18.57 2.94 14.38
N ILE A 94 17.60 2.05 14.10
CA ILE A 94 17.44 1.45 12.77
C ILE A 94 17.15 2.52 11.73
N HIS A 95 16.23 3.44 12.01
CA HIS A 95 15.87 4.55 11.10
C HIS A 95 17.02 5.54 10.85
N SER A 96 17.93 5.70 11.81
CA SER A 96 19.08 6.59 11.65
C SER A 96 20.11 6.10 10.63
N PHE A 97 20.05 4.83 10.23
CA PHE A 97 20.98 4.23 9.27
C PHE A 97 20.23 3.67 8.06
N PRO A 98 20.31 4.33 6.89
CA PRO A 98 19.55 3.94 5.69
C PRO A 98 19.76 2.47 5.26
N GLU A 99 20.95 1.91 5.54
CA GLU A 99 21.23 0.49 5.22
C GLU A 99 20.45 -0.45 6.14
N LEU A 100 20.41 -0.18 7.44
CA LEU A 100 19.65 -0.98 8.41
C LEU A 100 18.16 -0.88 8.13
N GLU A 101 17.66 0.32 7.87
CA GLU A 101 16.27 0.55 7.51
C GLU A 101 15.89 -0.19 6.23
N ARG A 102 16.72 -0.15 5.19
CA ARG A 102 16.49 -0.88 3.95
C ARG A 102 16.39 -2.39 4.18
N GLN A 103 17.23 -2.93 5.05
CA GLN A 103 17.19 -4.35 5.40
C GLN A 103 15.96 -4.69 6.25
N ALA A 104 15.63 -3.88 7.27
CA ALA A 104 14.47 -4.07 8.13
C ALA A 104 13.14 -3.98 7.33
N THR A 105 13.11 -3.19 6.27
CA THR A 105 11.89 -2.94 5.47
C THR A 105 11.84 -3.72 4.16
N SER A 106 12.81 -4.60 3.89
CA SER A 106 12.92 -5.33 2.61
C SER A 106 11.67 -6.16 2.29
N PHE A 107 11.10 -6.83 3.29
CA PHE A 107 9.85 -7.57 3.18
C PHE A 107 8.68 -6.65 2.83
N HIS A 108 8.52 -5.55 3.58
CA HIS A 108 7.43 -4.59 3.42
C HIS A 108 7.46 -3.92 2.04
N ARG A 109 8.64 -3.50 1.58
CA ARG A 109 8.83 -2.93 0.23
C ARG A 109 8.48 -3.91 -0.88
N LYS A 110 8.68 -5.22 -0.69
CA LYS A 110 8.25 -6.23 -1.65
C LYS A 110 6.76 -6.52 -1.58
N LEU A 111 6.19 -6.54 -0.38
CA LEU A 111 4.77 -6.71 -0.17
C LEU A 111 3.96 -5.54 -0.72
N SER A 112 4.47 -4.31 -0.61
CA SER A 112 3.79 -3.11 -1.11
C SER A 112 3.38 -3.22 -2.57
N GLU A 113 4.18 -3.93 -3.36
CA GLU A 113 3.96 -4.14 -4.78
C GLU A 113 2.79 -5.11 -5.09
N ILE A 114 2.24 -5.79 -4.08
CA ILE A 114 1.15 -6.79 -4.22
C ILE A 114 -0.14 -6.26 -3.58
N HIS A 115 -0.85 -5.41 -4.30
CA HIS A 115 -2.10 -4.83 -3.81
C HIS A 115 -3.19 -5.86 -3.45
N PRO A 116 -3.37 -7.00 -4.16
CA PRO A 116 -4.37 -8.00 -3.80
C PRO A 116 -4.26 -8.54 -2.36
N ILE A 117 -3.10 -8.41 -1.71
CA ILE A 117 -2.97 -8.71 -0.28
C ILE A 117 -3.36 -7.45 0.51
N GLN A 118 -4.62 -7.39 0.92
CA GLN A 118 -5.20 -6.23 1.62
C GLN A 118 -5.27 -6.41 3.13
N THR A 119 -5.26 -7.65 3.62
CA THR A 119 -5.37 -7.95 5.04
C THR A 119 -4.03 -8.44 5.59
N ILE A 120 -3.49 -7.71 6.55
CA ILE A 120 -2.27 -8.06 7.27
C ILE A 120 -2.60 -8.13 8.76
N ILE A 121 -2.05 -9.11 9.46
CA ILE A 121 -2.11 -9.22 10.92
C ILE A 121 -0.67 -9.22 11.41
N THR A 122 -0.38 -8.53 12.50
CA THR A 122 0.98 -8.51 13.03
C THR A 122 1.02 -8.39 14.55
N THR A 123 2.07 -8.99 15.14
CA THR A 123 2.50 -8.75 16.53
C THR A 123 3.59 -7.69 16.63
N ASN A 124 4.08 -7.18 15.48
CA ASN A 124 5.15 -6.19 15.45
C ASN A 124 4.67 -4.81 15.92
N TRP A 125 5.55 -4.11 16.61
CA TRP A 125 5.29 -2.74 17.07
C TRP A 125 5.65 -1.67 16.05
N ASP A 126 6.52 -2.01 15.05
CA ASP A 126 6.97 -1.07 14.02
C ASP A 126 5.81 -0.56 13.15
N THR A 127 6.07 0.53 12.40
CA THR A 127 5.12 1.16 11.48
C THR A 127 5.39 0.82 10.01
N TYR A 128 6.16 -0.22 9.76
CA TYR A 128 6.65 -0.49 8.39
C TYR A 128 5.56 -0.89 7.40
N PHE A 129 4.46 -1.49 7.86
CA PHE A 129 3.31 -1.73 6.99
C PHE A 129 2.58 -0.44 6.61
N GLU A 130 2.46 0.48 7.56
CA GLU A 130 1.89 1.81 7.34
C GLU A 130 2.79 2.60 6.38
N ASP A 131 4.07 2.72 6.68
CA ASP A 131 5.02 3.58 5.98
C ASP A 131 5.37 3.07 4.56
N TYR A 132 5.49 1.76 4.38
CA TYR A 132 5.96 1.16 3.13
C TYR A 132 4.88 0.43 2.32
N CYS A 133 3.75 0.08 2.92
CA CYS A 133 2.66 -0.61 2.22
C CYS A 133 1.38 0.24 2.15
N GLY A 134 1.36 1.42 2.78
CA GLY A 134 0.17 2.26 2.87
C GLY A 134 -0.99 1.57 3.61
N ALA A 135 -0.68 0.67 4.56
CA ALA A 135 -1.70 -0.02 5.31
C ALA A 135 -2.27 0.87 6.42
N ILE A 136 -3.60 0.85 6.57
CA ILE A 136 -4.28 1.54 7.66
C ILE A 136 -4.14 0.69 8.93
N PRO A 137 -3.55 1.23 10.04
CA PRO A 137 -3.40 0.46 11.27
C PRO A 137 -4.71 0.35 12.03
N ILE A 138 -5.05 -0.86 12.47
CA ILE A 138 -6.12 -1.15 13.41
C ILE A 138 -5.46 -1.66 14.70
N THR A 139 -5.36 -0.80 15.69
CA THR A 139 -4.66 -1.07 16.96
C THR A 139 -5.62 -1.08 18.16
N ILE A 140 -6.66 -0.24 18.10
CA ILE A 140 -7.71 -0.12 19.11
C ILE A 140 -9.10 -0.24 18.46
N PRO A 141 -10.17 -0.49 19.24
CA PRO A 141 -11.52 -0.64 18.68
C PRO A 141 -12.01 0.55 17.84
N ASP A 142 -11.64 1.76 18.19
CA ASP A 142 -12.09 2.98 17.48
C ASP A 142 -11.50 3.09 16.07
N ASP A 143 -10.36 2.44 15.81
CA ASP A 143 -9.72 2.44 14.49
C ASP A 143 -10.58 1.74 13.42
N PHE A 144 -11.56 0.89 13.85
CA PHE A 144 -12.50 0.26 12.90
C PHE A 144 -13.37 1.26 12.14
N ALA A 145 -13.47 2.52 12.59
CA ALA A 145 -14.09 3.59 11.83
C ALA A 145 -13.42 3.87 10.48
N PHE A 146 -12.14 3.49 10.36
CA PHE A 146 -11.35 3.64 9.12
C PHE A 146 -11.30 2.36 8.28
N TRP A 147 -12.02 1.31 8.68
CA TRP A 147 -12.07 0.06 7.93
C TRP A 147 -12.82 0.26 6.61
N ASP A 148 -12.10 0.14 5.50
CA ASP A 148 -12.63 0.22 4.15
C ASP A 148 -12.24 -1.05 3.38
N GLU A 149 -13.21 -1.67 2.71
CA GLU A 149 -13.00 -2.92 1.95
C GLU A 149 -12.04 -2.78 0.77
N HIS A 150 -11.74 -1.55 0.35
CA HIS A 150 -10.85 -1.27 -0.76
C HIS A 150 -9.44 -0.87 -0.34
N SER A 151 -9.21 -0.67 0.95
CA SER A 151 -7.94 -0.27 1.50
C SER A 151 -7.17 -1.45 2.10
N ARG A 152 -5.85 -1.39 2.04
CA ARG A 152 -5.01 -2.32 2.79
C ARG A 152 -5.00 -1.90 4.26
N PHE A 153 -5.16 -2.85 5.16
CA PHE A 153 -5.06 -2.58 6.59
C PHE A 153 -4.19 -3.61 7.31
N VAL A 154 -3.66 -3.19 8.44
CA VAL A 154 -2.87 -4.02 9.33
C VAL A 154 -3.47 -4.06 10.71
N LEU A 155 -3.90 -5.27 11.14
CA LEU A 155 -4.40 -5.52 12.48
C LEU A 155 -3.20 -5.76 13.41
N LYS A 156 -2.93 -4.81 14.31
CA LYS A 156 -1.78 -4.81 15.22
C LYS A 156 -2.18 -5.34 16.59
N ILE A 157 -1.99 -6.65 16.81
CA ILE A 157 -2.49 -7.33 18.01
C ILE A 157 -1.73 -6.90 19.26
N HIS A 158 -0.43 -6.58 19.14
CA HIS A 158 0.44 -6.21 20.26
C HIS A 158 0.73 -4.69 20.31
N GLY A 159 -0.11 -3.88 19.69
CA GLY A 159 0.03 -2.43 19.73
C GLY A 159 1.03 -1.87 18.73
N SER A 160 1.38 -0.60 18.88
CA SER A 160 2.22 0.16 17.96
C SER A 160 3.17 1.11 18.67
N ILE A 161 4.35 1.32 18.07
CA ILE A 161 5.33 2.32 18.55
C ILE A 161 4.76 3.74 18.51
N ASN A 162 3.80 4.02 17.64
CA ASN A 162 3.11 5.31 17.58
C ASN A 162 2.15 5.53 18.76
N ASN A 163 1.78 4.46 19.47
CA ASN A 163 1.01 4.51 20.70
C ASN A 163 1.67 3.62 21.76
N LEU A 164 2.66 4.15 22.49
CA LEU A 164 3.46 3.41 23.45
C LEU A 164 2.63 2.75 24.56
N SER A 165 1.44 3.29 24.87
CA SER A 165 0.54 2.71 25.88
C SER A 165 -0.13 1.42 25.40
N SER A 166 -0.20 1.19 24.10
CA SER A 166 -0.78 -0.01 23.49
C SER A 166 0.17 -1.20 23.43
N ILE A 167 1.48 -1.00 23.71
CA ILE A 167 2.50 -2.04 23.57
C ILE A 167 2.27 -3.19 24.55
N ILE A 168 2.13 -4.39 24.01
CA ILE A 168 2.04 -5.66 24.73
C ILE A 168 3.43 -6.29 24.79
N ALA A 169 4.00 -6.38 26.00
CA ALA A 169 5.34 -6.93 26.19
C ALA A 169 5.47 -7.78 27.48
N THR A 170 4.74 -7.46 28.56
CA THR A 170 4.83 -8.13 29.86
C THR A 170 3.75 -9.22 30.02
N GLU A 171 3.92 -10.12 30.98
CA GLU A 171 2.90 -11.14 31.30
C GLU A 171 1.52 -10.52 31.62
N GLU A 172 1.52 -9.35 32.28
CA GLU A 172 0.28 -8.63 32.56
C GLU A 172 -0.36 -8.07 31.28
N ASP A 173 0.46 -7.55 30.35
CA ASP A 173 -0.01 -7.08 29.06
C ASP A 173 -0.62 -8.22 28.24
N TYR A 174 0.03 -9.40 28.22
CA TYR A 174 -0.45 -10.59 27.52
C TYR A 174 -1.79 -11.09 28.06
N LYS A 175 -1.98 -11.09 29.38
CA LYS A 175 -3.28 -11.43 29.98
C LYS A 175 -4.39 -10.52 29.53
N LYS A 176 -4.14 -9.19 29.50
CA LYS A 176 -5.10 -8.21 29.00
C LYS A 176 -5.38 -8.38 27.51
N CYS A 177 -4.34 -8.62 26.71
CA CYS A 177 -4.47 -8.88 25.28
C CYS A 177 -5.33 -10.11 25.01
N LEU A 178 -5.07 -11.24 25.69
CA LEU A 178 -5.88 -12.46 25.57
C LEU A 178 -7.35 -12.23 25.95
N ASP A 179 -7.62 -11.44 26.97
CA ASP A 179 -9.00 -11.08 27.33
C ASP A 179 -9.68 -10.24 26.25
N GLN A 180 -8.98 -9.28 25.68
CA GLN A 180 -9.46 -8.48 24.53
C GLN A 180 -9.69 -9.35 23.28
N LEU A 181 -8.80 -10.33 23.00
CA LEU A 181 -8.98 -11.28 21.90
C LEU A 181 -10.17 -12.22 22.11
N ARG A 182 -10.53 -12.52 23.36
CA ARG A 182 -11.73 -13.33 23.68
C ARG A 182 -13.01 -12.55 23.52
N ASN A 183 -13.07 -11.34 24.05
CA ASN A 183 -14.29 -10.61 24.33
C ASN A 183 -14.46 -9.35 23.48
N GLY A 184 -13.38 -8.84 22.85
CA GLY A 184 -13.37 -7.59 22.11
C GLY A 184 -13.58 -7.75 20.59
N ILE A 185 -13.84 -6.62 19.92
CA ILE A 185 -14.06 -6.57 18.47
C ILE A 185 -12.81 -7.02 17.67
N ILE A 186 -11.60 -6.67 18.15
CA ILE A 186 -10.34 -7.10 17.52
C ILE A 186 -10.27 -8.62 17.47
N GLY A 187 -10.60 -9.29 18.56
CA GLY A 187 -10.61 -10.75 18.63
C GLY A 187 -11.72 -11.38 17.78
N ALA A 188 -12.90 -10.77 17.73
CA ALA A 188 -13.98 -11.22 16.87
C ALA A 188 -13.58 -11.13 15.38
N THR A 189 -12.95 -10.02 14.98
CA THR A 189 -12.42 -9.80 13.63
C THR A 189 -11.33 -10.82 13.31
N LEU A 190 -10.37 -11.01 14.21
CA LEU A 190 -9.30 -12.00 14.05
C LEU A 190 -9.88 -13.40 13.81
N LYS A 191 -10.84 -13.85 14.65
CA LYS A 191 -11.52 -15.14 14.49
C LYS A 191 -12.22 -15.26 13.15
N THR A 192 -12.93 -14.22 12.71
CA THR A 192 -13.64 -14.19 11.42
C THR A 192 -12.66 -14.33 10.25
N ILE A 193 -11.56 -13.55 10.27
CA ILE A 193 -10.52 -13.61 9.23
C ILE A 193 -9.94 -15.03 9.18
N LEU A 194 -9.56 -15.58 10.31
CA LEU A 194 -8.93 -16.90 10.38
C LEU A 194 -9.88 -18.04 10.00
N ALA A 195 -11.20 -17.87 10.21
CA ALA A 195 -12.20 -18.86 9.81
C ALA A 195 -12.54 -18.82 8.31
N THR A 196 -12.35 -17.68 7.64
CA THR A 196 -12.87 -17.45 6.28
C THR A 196 -11.77 -17.25 5.24
N LYS A 197 -10.54 -16.97 5.65
CA LYS A 197 -9.43 -16.63 4.76
C LYS A 197 -8.29 -17.66 4.87
N THR A 198 -7.44 -17.72 3.86
CA THR A 198 -6.21 -18.51 3.91
C THR A 198 -5.10 -17.68 4.55
N VAL A 199 -4.48 -18.22 5.60
CA VAL A 199 -3.46 -17.50 6.38
C VAL A 199 -2.08 -18.06 6.15
N VAL A 200 -1.12 -17.17 5.87
CA VAL A 200 0.31 -17.47 5.79
C VAL A 200 1.03 -16.78 6.94
N PHE A 201 1.61 -17.56 7.84
CA PHE A 201 2.45 -17.06 8.92
C PHE A 201 3.87 -16.82 8.41
N VAL A 202 4.43 -15.63 8.66
CA VAL A 202 5.76 -15.23 8.19
C VAL A 202 6.53 -14.54 9.31
N GLY A 203 7.80 -14.89 9.49
CA GLY A 203 8.68 -14.20 10.43
C GLY A 203 8.50 -14.58 11.92
N PHE A 204 7.83 -15.69 12.18
CA PHE A 204 7.77 -16.27 13.51
C PHE A 204 8.87 -17.32 13.71
N SER A 205 9.44 -17.36 14.90
CA SER A 205 10.27 -18.47 15.36
C SER A 205 9.41 -19.49 16.12
N PHE A 206 9.85 -20.74 16.14
CA PHE A 206 9.10 -21.80 16.83
C PHE A 206 9.06 -21.67 18.35
N GLY A 207 10.01 -20.94 18.92
CA GLY A 207 10.04 -20.59 20.34
C GLY A 207 9.27 -19.31 20.68
N ASP A 208 8.57 -18.75 19.70
CA ASP A 208 7.82 -17.52 19.88
C ASP A 208 6.58 -17.79 20.72
N GLU A 209 6.57 -17.22 21.93
CA GLU A 209 5.47 -17.36 22.88
C GLU A 209 4.17 -16.81 22.31
N ASP A 210 4.27 -15.70 21.57
CA ASP A 210 3.14 -15.05 20.92
C ASP A 210 2.46 -15.98 19.93
N PHE A 211 3.27 -16.58 19.07
CA PHE A 211 2.80 -17.52 18.08
C PHE A 211 2.06 -18.70 18.73
N ASN A 212 2.67 -19.33 19.72
CA ASN A 212 2.10 -20.50 20.39
C ASN A 212 0.78 -20.13 21.11
N GLN A 213 0.74 -19.01 21.82
CA GLN A 213 -0.46 -18.56 22.53
C GLN A 213 -1.61 -18.24 21.56
N ILE A 214 -1.33 -17.57 20.43
CA ILE A 214 -2.33 -17.26 19.43
C ILE A 214 -2.86 -18.54 18.78
N ILE A 215 -1.99 -19.45 18.38
CA ILE A 215 -2.39 -20.72 17.77
C ILE A 215 -3.22 -21.58 18.73
N ASP A 216 -2.79 -21.72 19.99
CA ASP A 216 -3.52 -22.49 20.98
C ASP A 216 -4.89 -21.86 21.30
N TYR A 217 -4.94 -20.53 21.37
CA TYR A 217 -6.19 -19.80 21.50
C TYR A 217 -7.14 -20.10 20.34
N LEU A 218 -6.66 -19.97 19.10
CA LEU A 218 -7.46 -20.20 17.91
C LEU A 218 -7.98 -21.65 17.81
N ARG A 219 -7.14 -22.63 18.14
CA ARG A 219 -7.55 -24.04 18.17
C ARG A 219 -8.67 -24.28 19.16
N LYS A 220 -8.54 -23.69 20.36
CA LYS A 220 -9.55 -23.85 21.41
C LYS A 220 -10.88 -23.22 21.01
N GLU A 221 -10.85 -22.05 20.39
CA GLU A 221 -12.05 -21.32 19.99
C GLU A 221 -12.70 -21.88 18.71
N MET A 222 -11.91 -22.35 17.74
CA MET A 222 -12.40 -22.77 16.44
C MET A 222 -12.63 -24.30 16.32
N GLY A 223 -12.04 -25.11 17.20
CA GLY A 223 -12.25 -26.55 17.23
C GLY A 223 -12.01 -27.23 15.88
N ALA A 224 -13.01 -27.95 15.39
CA ALA A 224 -12.92 -28.68 14.13
C ALA A 224 -12.93 -27.81 12.85
N ILE A 225 -13.22 -26.52 12.98
CA ILE A 225 -13.29 -25.56 11.84
C ILE A 225 -11.92 -24.87 11.62
N TYR A 226 -10.87 -25.32 12.29
CA TYR A 226 -9.54 -24.73 12.13
C TYR A 226 -9.04 -24.85 10.69
N PRO A 227 -8.74 -23.71 10.01
CA PRO A 227 -8.39 -23.72 8.59
C PRO A 227 -6.97 -24.29 8.36
N HIS A 228 -6.69 -24.68 7.11
CA HIS A 228 -5.33 -24.98 6.69
C HIS A 228 -4.48 -23.70 6.75
N VAL A 229 -3.30 -23.77 7.37
CA VAL A 229 -2.39 -22.64 7.52
C VAL A 229 -1.02 -22.94 6.90
N TYR A 230 -0.37 -21.91 6.39
CA TYR A 230 0.97 -22.00 5.81
C TYR A 230 1.99 -21.30 6.71
N PHE A 231 3.20 -21.85 6.78
CA PHE A 231 4.30 -21.27 7.54
C PHE A 231 5.49 -21.02 6.62
N VAL A 232 5.87 -19.76 6.46
CA VAL A 232 7.10 -19.37 5.78
C VAL A 232 8.19 -19.16 6.82
N THR A 233 9.22 -20.02 6.78
CA THR A 233 10.27 -20.05 7.79
C THR A 233 11.61 -20.49 7.20
N LEU A 234 12.70 -20.11 7.85
CA LEU A 234 14.04 -20.62 7.59
C LEU A 234 14.38 -21.85 8.46
N ASP A 235 13.54 -22.19 9.43
CA ASP A 235 13.72 -23.35 10.30
C ASP A 235 13.23 -24.62 9.64
N THR A 236 14.17 -25.45 9.17
CA THR A 236 13.89 -26.74 8.52
C THR A 236 13.30 -27.78 9.47
N THR A 237 13.47 -27.61 10.80
CA THR A 237 12.94 -28.52 11.82
C THR A 237 11.49 -28.25 12.17
N LEU A 238 10.93 -27.15 11.70
CA LEU A 238 9.56 -26.75 11.96
C LEU A 238 8.55 -27.82 11.52
N LYS A 239 8.79 -28.45 10.38
CA LYS A 239 7.92 -29.50 9.83
C LYS A 239 7.72 -30.66 10.80
N ASP A 240 8.76 -31.07 11.51
CA ASP A 240 8.74 -32.19 12.46
C ASP A 240 8.14 -31.80 13.82
N ARG A 241 8.15 -30.53 14.14
CA ARG A 241 7.63 -29.96 15.40
C ARG A 241 6.18 -29.53 15.31
N LEU A 242 5.74 -29.12 14.11
CA LEU A 242 4.32 -28.79 13.87
C LEU A 242 3.51 -30.08 13.82
N ASN A 243 3.02 -30.51 14.95
CA ASN A 243 2.05 -31.60 15.08
C ASN A 243 0.65 -31.15 14.62
N TYR A 244 0.60 -30.36 13.52
CA TYR A 244 -0.62 -29.75 12.99
C TYR A 244 -1.09 -30.49 11.77
N GLN A 245 -2.19 -31.19 11.91
CA GLN A 245 -2.81 -32.01 10.88
C GLN A 245 -3.18 -31.22 9.60
N TYR A 246 -3.25 -29.87 9.70
CA TYR A 246 -3.67 -28.97 8.62
C TYR A 246 -2.67 -27.82 8.44
N SER A 247 -1.39 -28.11 8.35
CA SER A 247 -0.37 -27.08 8.11
C SER A 247 0.66 -27.48 7.08
N THR A 248 1.16 -26.51 6.32
CA THR A 248 2.24 -26.69 5.34
C THR A 248 3.37 -25.71 5.63
N SER A 249 4.59 -26.23 5.79
CA SER A 249 5.80 -25.42 5.94
C SER A 249 6.45 -25.16 4.59
N ILE A 250 6.77 -23.89 4.33
CA ILE A 250 7.50 -23.40 3.16
C ILE A 250 8.85 -22.91 3.66
N ILE A 251 9.91 -23.66 3.35
CA ILE A 251 11.25 -23.37 3.85
C ILE A 251 11.91 -22.33 2.94
N THR A 252 11.76 -21.05 3.32
CA THR A 252 12.34 -19.92 2.62
C THR A 252 12.28 -18.65 3.46
N SER A 253 12.94 -17.56 2.99
CA SER A 253 12.78 -16.24 3.63
C SER A 253 11.46 -15.59 3.24
N GLY A 254 10.88 -14.79 4.16
CA GLY A 254 9.64 -14.06 3.89
C GLY A 254 9.74 -13.15 2.67
N THR A 255 10.86 -12.44 2.51
CA THR A 255 11.09 -11.56 1.35
C THR A 255 11.12 -12.34 0.03
N TYR A 256 11.74 -13.51 0.00
CA TYR A 256 11.75 -14.33 -1.21
C TYR A 256 10.39 -14.96 -1.51
N PHE A 257 9.66 -15.39 -0.49
CA PHE A 257 8.29 -15.87 -0.63
C PHE A 257 7.39 -14.82 -1.31
N VAL A 258 7.37 -13.59 -0.78
CA VAL A 258 6.58 -12.50 -1.33
C VAL A 258 7.03 -12.14 -2.76
N HIS A 259 8.35 -12.18 -3.02
CA HIS A 259 8.88 -11.93 -4.36
C HIS A 259 8.41 -12.99 -5.38
N GLN A 260 8.43 -14.28 -5.02
CA GLN A 260 7.93 -15.34 -5.91
C GLN A 260 6.43 -15.25 -6.14
N LEU A 261 5.66 -14.95 -5.09
CA LEU A 261 4.22 -14.69 -5.21
C LEU A 261 3.94 -13.53 -6.18
N LYS A 262 4.69 -12.43 -6.08
CA LYS A 262 4.58 -11.30 -7.02
C LYS A 262 4.81 -11.76 -8.47
N LEU A 263 5.88 -12.52 -8.72
CA LEU A 263 6.20 -12.98 -10.07
C LEU A 263 5.07 -13.85 -10.67
N GLU A 264 4.48 -14.71 -9.84
CA GLU A 264 3.36 -15.54 -10.27
C GLU A 264 2.10 -14.70 -10.56
N LEU A 265 1.80 -13.71 -9.72
CA LEU A 265 0.69 -12.79 -9.96
C LEU A 265 0.87 -11.93 -11.21
N ILE A 266 2.11 -11.54 -11.54
CA ILE A 266 2.42 -10.87 -12.82
C ILE A 266 2.17 -11.81 -13.99
N GLN A 267 2.59 -13.08 -13.93
CA GLN A 267 2.34 -14.06 -14.98
C GLN A 267 0.85 -14.31 -15.21
N ARG A 268 0.04 -14.23 -14.13
CA ARG A 268 -1.42 -14.36 -14.19
C ARG A 268 -2.13 -13.07 -14.63
N GLY A 269 -1.39 -11.97 -14.83
CA GLY A 269 -1.97 -10.68 -15.21
C GLY A 269 -2.72 -9.94 -14.11
N ALA A 270 -2.63 -10.40 -12.86
CA ALA A 270 -3.30 -9.75 -11.73
C ALA A 270 -2.64 -8.45 -11.29
N ILE A 271 -1.34 -8.34 -11.48
CA ILE A 271 -0.57 -7.12 -11.26
C ILE A 271 0.36 -6.88 -12.44
N LYS A 272 0.64 -5.62 -12.72
CA LYS A 272 1.57 -5.21 -13.78
C LYS A 272 3.01 -5.21 -13.29
N ASN A 273 3.96 -5.27 -14.25
CA ASN A 273 5.36 -5.07 -13.94
C ASN A 273 5.63 -3.57 -13.63
N TYR A 274 6.52 -3.31 -12.67
CA TYR A 274 6.77 -1.97 -12.10
C TYR A 274 7.45 -0.96 -13.05
N SER A 275 7.65 -1.32 -14.31
CA SER A 275 8.27 -0.45 -15.34
C SER A 275 7.47 0.83 -15.67
N VAL A 276 6.22 0.90 -15.20
CA VAL A 276 5.31 2.02 -15.51
C VAL A 276 5.71 3.32 -14.78
N TYR A 277 6.32 3.23 -13.59
CA TYR A 277 6.67 4.41 -12.79
C TYR A 277 7.58 5.44 -13.53
N PRO A 278 8.70 5.07 -14.14
CA PRO A 278 9.54 6.03 -14.87
C PRO A 278 8.84 6.66 -16.07
N ILE A 279 7.95 5.90 -16.71
CA ILE A 279 7.19 6.36 -17.89
C ILE A 279 6.22 7.46 -17.46
N ILE A 280 5.44 7.24 -16.40
CA ILE A 280 4.49 8.21 -15.88
C ILE A 280 5.19 9.45 -15.31
N SER A 281 6.33 9.28 -14.62
CA SER A 281 7.14 10.42 -14.15
C SER A 281 7.63 11.30 -15.30
N SER A 282 8.06 10.70 -16.42
CA SER A 282 8.43 11.44 -17.62
C SER A 282 7.22 12.10 -18.29
N ALA A 283 6.08 11.42 -18.33
CA ALA A 283 4.84 11.95 -18.89
C ALA A 283 4.31 13.14 -18.09
N LEU A 284 4.39 13.09 -16.74
CA LEU A 284 4.05 14.22 -15.87
C LEU A 284 4.88 15.45 -16.24
N ALA A 285 6.20 15.33 -16.32
CA ALA A 285 7.06 16.45 -16.71
C ALA A 285 6.74 17.01 -18.11
N ASN A 286 6.23 16.19 -19.02
CA ASN A 286 5.84 16.62 -20.36
C ASN A 286 4.51 17.39 -20.35
N VAL A 287 3.49 16.91 -19.62
CA VAL A 287 2.21 17.62 -19.50
C VAL A 287 2.36 18.94 -18.76
N GLU A 288 3.18 19.01 -17.70
CA GLU A 288 3.49 20.26 -16.98
C GLU A 288 4.14 21.31 -17.89
N LYS A 289 5.13 20.92 -18.69
CA LYS A 289 5.74 21.81 -19.71
C LYS A 289 4.74 22.31 -20.74
N LEU A 290 3.79 21.47 -21.14
CA LEU A 290 2.76 21.85 -22.07
C LEU A 290 1.74 22.79 -21.42
N HIS A 291 1.36 22.50 -20.18
CA HIS A 291 0.47 23.33 -19.37
C HIS A 291 1.05 24.75 -19.19
N ASP A 292 2.35 24.88 -18.86
CA ASP A 292 3.04 26.17 -18.79
C ASP A 292 2.97 26.96 -20.14
N LYS A 293 3.07 26.28 -21.28
CA LYS A 293 2.95 26.92 -22.60
C LYS A 293 1.53 27.39 -22.89
N ILE A 294 0.52 26.58 -22.55
CA ILE A 294 -0.90 26.88 -22.83
C ILE A 294 -1.41 27.93 -21.85
N SER A 295 -0.95 27.96 -20.60
CA SER A 295 -1.34 28.94 -19.59
C SER A 295 -0.95 30.40 -19.95
N ARG A 296 -0.01 30.57 -20.87
CA ARG A 296 0.42 31.90 -21.37
C ARG A 296 -0.49 32.46 -22.47
N ILE A 297 -1.49 31.69 -22.90
CA ILE A 297 -2.45 32.18 -23.91
C ILE A 297 -3.48 33.07 -23.20
N ASP A 298 -3.71 34.26 -23.76
CA ASP A 298 -4.62 35.25 -23.19
C ASP A 298 -6.07 34.73 -23.15
N LEU A 299 -6.57 34.48 -21.96
CA LEU A 299 -7.92 33.98 -21.69
C LEU A 299 -9.00 34.99 -22.06
N SER A 300 -8.69 36.30 -22.09
CA SER A 300 -9.64 37.33 -22.48
C SER A 300 -9.95 37.28 -24.01
N VAL A 301 -8.96 36.83 -24.78
CA VAL A 301 -9.07 36.61 -26.22
C VAL A 301 -9.60 35.20 -26.52
N TYR A 302 -9.11 34.22 -25.78
CA TYR A 302 -9.42 32.79 -25.99
C TYR A 302 -10.00 32.11 -24.75
N PRO A 303 -11.22 32.43 -24.33
CA PRO A 303 -11.80 31.86 -23.11
C PRO A 303 -11.81 30.34 -23.09
N SER A 304 -11.96 29.67 -24.25
CA SER A 304 -12.02 28.20 -24.35
C SER A 304 -10.72 27.49 -23.96
N VAL A 305 -9.62 28.21 -23.74
CA VAL A 305 -8.36 27.64 -23.20
C VAL A 305 -8.52 27.05 -21.81
N ILE A 306 -9.48 27.55 -21.02
CA ILE A 306 -9.76 27.02 -19.68
C ILE A 306 -10.06 25.52 -19.68
N TYR A 307 -10.64 24.99 -20.75
CA TYR A 307 -10.92 23.55 -20.87
C TYR A 307 -9.64 22.74 -21.02
N SER A 308 -8.67 23.24 -21.81
CA SER A 308 -7.38 22.58 -21.94
C SER A 308 -6.58 22.62 -20.63
N LEU A 309 -6.65 23.75 -19.91
CA LEU A 309 -6.00 23.89 -18.61
C LEU A 309 -6.62 22.95 -17.58
N ALA A 310 -7.95 22.95 -17.43
CA ALA A 310 -8.64 22.05 -16.51
C ALA A 310 -8.40 20.56 -16.83
N TYR A 311 -8.41 20.21 -18.13
CA TYR A 311 -8.08 18.86 -18.57
C TYR A 311 -6.65 18.46 -18.17
N GLN A 312 -5.68 19.36 -18.39
CA GLN A 312 -4.29 19.12 -18.01
C GLN A 312 -4.11 19.03 -16.49
N ASP A 313 -4.79 19.86 -15.70
CA ASP A 313 -4.84 19.73 -14.24
C ASP A 313 -5.35 18.33 -13.85
N GLY A 314 -6.39 17.83 -14.49
CA GLY A 314 -6.88 16.48 -14.25
C GLY A 314 -5.86 15.38 -14.56
N VAL A 315 -5.16 15.48 -15.71
CA VAL A 315 -4.08 14.53 -16.07
C VAL A 315 -2.92 14.60 -15.07
N ILE A 316 -2.49 15.81 -14.71
CA ILE A 316 -1.41 16.05 -13.73
C ILE A 316 -1.78 15.42 -12.39
N HIS A 317 -2.96 15.72 -11.86
CA HIS A 317 -3.39 15.18 -10.57
C HIS A 317 -3.53 13.65 -10.58
N ALA A 318 -3.96 13.04 -11.70
CA ALA A 318 -3.98 11.59 -11.83
C ALA A 318 -2.57 10.98 -11.79
N PHE A 319 -1.60 11.61 -12.45
CA PHE A 319 -0.21 11.15 -12.45
C PHE A 319 0.47 11.39 -11.09
N GLU A 320 0.27 12.55 -10.46
CA GLU A 320 0.79 12.84 -9.13
C GLU A 320 0.24 11.85 -8.10
N ARG A 321 -1.06 11.57 -8.10
CA ARG A 321 -1.67 10.58 -7.23
C ARG A 321 -1.07 9.20 -7.44
N PHE A 322 -0.86 8.79 -8.69
CA PHE A 322 -0.16 7.54 -8.98
C PHE A 322 1.25 7.52 -8.38
N LEU A 323 2.03 8.59 -8.59
CA LEU A 323 3.41 8.66 -8.11
C LEU A 323 3.50 8.70 -6.59
N GLN A 324 2.57 9.37 -5.91
CA GLN A 324 2.47 9.42 -4.46
C GLN A 324 2.09 8.07 -3.84
N ASN A 325 1.15 7.37 -4.48
CA ASN A 325 0.61 6.10 -3.97
C ASN A 325 1.25 4.86 -4.60
N TYR A 326 2.37 4.99 -5.32
CA TYR A 326 3.00 3.84 -5.98
C TYR A 326 3.37 2.71 -4.98
N HIS A 327 3.68 3.08 -3.73
CA HIS A 327 4.03 2.16 -2.65
C HIS A 327 2.85 1.30 -2.16
N THR A 328 1.61 1.60 -2.52
CA THR A 328 0.44 0.76 -2.21
C THR A 328 0.26 -0.39 -3.20
N GLY A 329 0.85 -0.26 -4.40
CA GLY A 329 0.68 -1.21 -5.50
C GLY A 329 -0.69 -1.16 -6.17
N GLU A 330 -1.62 -0.29 -5.74
CA GLU A 330 -3.02 -0.25 -6.22
C GLU A 330 -3.11 -0.01 -7.73
N TYR A 331 -2.33 0.94 -8.25
CA TYR A 331 -2.32 1.27 -9.68
C TYR A 331 -1.61 0.23 -10.56
N ASN A 332 -0.98 -0.76 -9.95
CA ASN A 332 -0.45 -1.92 -10.69
C ASN A 332 -1.52 -3.00 -10.92
N CYS A 333 -2.69 -2.87 -10.29
CA CYS A 333 -3.81 -3.80 -10.45
C CYS A 333 -4.74 -3.35 -11.58
N PRO A 334 -4.92 -4.15 -12.65
CA PRO A 334 -5.86 -3.84 -13.73
C PRO A 334 -7.29 -3.62 -13.23
N ASP A 335 -7.73 -4.36 -12.22
CA ASP A 335 -9.08 -4.23 -11.65
C ASP A 335 -9.29 -2.88 -10.97
N VAL A 336 -8.28 -2.35 -10.26
CA VAL A 336 -8.35 -1.01 -9.66
C VAL A 336 -8.43 0.05 -10.74
N ILE A 337 -7.58 -0.03 -11.76
CA ILE A 337 -7.61 0.90 -12.91
C ILE A 337 -8.97 0.84 -13.60
N GLY A 338 -9.51 -0.36 -13.82
CA GLY A 338 -10.82 -0.55 -14.44
C GLY A 338 -11.97 0.04 -13.61
N ARG A 339 -11.91 -0.10 -12.27
CA ARG A 339 -12.88 0.51 -11.35
C ARG A 339 -12.82 2.03 -11.41
N LEU A 340 -11.64 2.61 -11.19
CA LEU A 340 -11.42 4.06 -11.27
C LEU A 340 -11.90 4.62 -12.61
N GLY A 341 -11.57 3.96 -13.72
CA GLY A 341 -12.04 4.37 -15.05
C GLY A 341 -13.56 4.42 -15.18
N ARG A 342 -14.28 3.44 -14.61
CA ARG A 342 -15.76 3.45 -14.60
C ARG A 342 -16.34 4.57 -13.74
N GLU A 343 -15.77 4.80 -12.57
CA GLU A 343 -16.23 5.85 -11.64
C GLU A 343 -16.04 7.26 -12.24
N TYR A 344 -14.86 7.56 -12.73
CA TYR A 344 -14.60 8.87 -13.35
C TYR A 344 -15.41 9.07 -14.65
N LYS A 345 -15.63 8.03 -15.45
CA LYS A 345 -16.53 8.11 -16.63
C LYS A 345 -17.97 8.48 -16.23
N LYS A 346 -18.44 7.98 -15.09
CA LYS A 346 -19.77 8.34 -14.54
C LYS A 346 -19.79 9.82 -14.15
N ILE A 347 -18.78 10.30 -13.42
CA ILE A 347 -18.66 11.70 -13.00
C ILE A 347 -18.63 12.63 -14.21
N VAL A 348 -17.86 12.31 -15.27
CA VAL A 348 -17.83 13.06 -16.53
C VAL A 348 -19.25 13.18 -17.11
N SER A 349 -20.00 12.08 -17.14
CA SER A 349 -21.37 12.07 -17.66
C SER A 349 -22.31 12.94 -16.83
N GLU A 350 -22.16 12.95 -15.50
CA GLU A 350 -22.94 13.79 -14.57
C GLU A 350 -22.61 15.29 -14.76
N CYS A 351 -21.32 15.64 -14.91
CA CYS A 351 -20.88 17.01 -15.21
C CYS A 351 -21.44 17.49 -16.56
N HIS A 352 -21.44 16.63 -17.57
CA HIS A 352 -22.05 16.96 -18.87
C HIS A 352 -23.55 17.23 -18.74
N ALA A 353 -24.29 16.37 -18.02
CA ALA A 353 -25.73 16.50 -17.82
C ALA A 353 -26.09 17.78 -17.05
N SER A 354 -25.30 18.15 -16.05
CA SER A 354 -25.45 19.39 -15.26
C SER A 354 -24.94 20.64 -15.99
N LYS A 355 -24.36 20.49 -17.19
CA LYS A 355 -23.76 21.57 -18.00
C LYS A 355 -22.57 22.26 -17.32
N ASN A 356 -21.90 21.57 -16.39
CA ASN A 356 -20.67 22.05 -15.78
C ASN A 356 -19.47 21.61 -16.63
N TYR A 357 -19.22 22.31 -17.73
CA TYR A 357 -18.23 21.93 -18.73
C TYR A 357 -16.78 22.14 -18.30
N TRP A 358 -16.53 22.91 -17.24
CA TRP A 358 -15.20 23.10 -16.69
C TRP A 358 -14.77 21.87 -15.87
N ASP A 359 -15.63 21.42 -14.95
CA ASP A 359 -15.41 20.19 -14.19
C ASP A 359 -15.42 18.96 -15.12
N GLU A 360 -16.30 18.95 -16.15
CA GLU A 360 -16.29 17.91 -17.19
C GLU A 360 -14.90 17.77 -17.82
N ALA A 361 -14.26 18.89 -18.23
CA ALA A 361 -12.93 18.87 -18.82
C ALA A 361 -11.87 18.36 -17.84
N TYR A 362 -11.95 18.74 -16.57
CA TYR A 362 -11.05 18.24 -15.53
C TYR A 362 -11.17 16.73 -15.35
N TYR A 363 -12.39 16.22 -15.16
CA TYR A 363 -12.60 14.79 -14.96
C TYR A 363 -12.30 13.95 -16.21
N GLU A 364 -12.50 14.49 -17.42
CA GLU A 364 -12.02 13.88 -18.66
C GLU A 364 -10.49 13.76 -18.66
N GLY A 365 -9.79 14.78 -18.19
CA GLY A 365 -8.34 14.76 -18.05
C GLY A 365 -7.89 13.72 -17.01
N TYR A 366 -8.52 13.68 -15.86
CA TYR A 366 -8.23 12.70 -14.82
C TYR A 366 -8.48 11.27 -15.31
N LEU A 367 -9.62 11.03 -15.94
CA LEU A 367 -9.97 9.74 -16.56
C LEU A 367 -8.91 9.32 -17.59
N ASN A 368 -8.50 10.25 -18.46
CA ASN A 368 -7.46 9.97 -19.44
C ASN A 368 -6.12 9.64 -18.76
N GLY A 369 -5.72 10.35 -17.70
CA GLY A 369 -4.56 10.04 -16.90
C GLY A 369 -4.59 8.61 -16.36
N VAL A 370 -5.73 8.19 -15.79
CA VAL A 370 -5.94 6.80 -15.30
C VAL A 370 -5.84 5.79 -16.45
N VAL A 371 -6.43 6.08 -17.61
CA VAL A 371 -6.36 5.21 -18.81
C VAL A 371 -4.91 5.08 -19.30
N LEU A 372 -4.15 6.17 -19.35
CA LEU A 372 -2.74 6.16 -19.75
C LEU A 372 -1.88 5.34 -18.78
N ILE A 373 -2.07 5.48 -17.46
CA ILE A 373 -1.41 4.62 -16.46
C ILE A 373 -1.73 3.15 -16.76
N GLY A 374 -2.99 2.86 -17.09
CA GLY A 374 -3.43 1.53 -17.50
C GLY A 374 -2.74 1.03 -18.76
N ALA A 375 -2.73 1.80 -19.80
CA ALA A 375 -2.19 1.46 -21.12
C ALA A 375 -0.67 1.29 -21.13
N CYS A 376 0.08 2.14 -20.42
CA CYS A 376 1.54 2.09 -20.36
C CYS A 376 2.10 0.76 -19.83
N GLY A 377 1.32 0.03 -19.03
CA GLY A 377 1.69 -1.31 -18.59
C GLY A 377 1.65 -2.37 -19.70
N ILE A 378 0.97 -2.05 -20.83
CA ILE A 378 0.86 -2.91 -22.01
C ILE A 378 1.79 -2.39 -23.11
N ASP A 379 1.75 -1.10 -23.37
CA ASP A 379 2.55 -0.42 -24.39
C ASP A 379 3.17 0.88 -23.84
N PRO A 380 4.49 0.91 -23.62
CA PRO A 380 5.18 2.11 -23.13
C PRO A 380 5.09 3.31 -24.09
N THR A 381 4.75 3.10 -25.35
CA THR A 381 4.60 4.16 -26.37
C THR A 381 3.19 4.73 -26.43
N ALA A 382 2.26 4.25 -25.58
CA ALA A 382 0.86 4.69 -25.58
C ALA A 382 0.65 6.16 -25.21
N ILE A 383 1.67 6.85 -24.67
CA ILE A 383 1.59 8.27 -24.30
C ILE A 383 2.04 9.13 -25.45
N GLU A 384 1.08 9.69 -26.17
CA GLU A 384 1.31 10.64 -27.24
C GLU A 384 1.03 12.08 -26.79
N TYR A 385 1.59 13.05 -27.49
CA TYR A 385 1.35 14.48 -27.26
C TYR A 385 -0.14 14.87 -27.31
N SER A 386 -0.89 14.28 -28.24
CA SER A 386 -2.34 14.44 -28.40
C SER A 386 -3.14 14.05 -27.15
N SER A 387 -2.59 13.19 -26.32
CA SER A 387 -3.21 12.75 -25.06
C SER A 387 -3.30 13.87 -24.01
N PHE A 388 -2.57 14.97 -24.16
CA PHE A 388 -2.46 16.05 -23.19
C PHE A 388 -3.17 17.34 -23.58
N ILE A 389 -3.88 17.35 -24.71
CA ILE A 389 -4.60 18.54 -25.19
C ILE A 389 -6.07 18.20 -25.38
N TYR A 390 -6.93 19.03 -24.85
CA TYR A 390 -8.38 18.92 -24.97
C TYR A 390 -9.01 20.25 -25.35
N LEU A 391 -9.90 20.24 -26.31
CA LEU A 391 -10.69 21.42 -26.72
C LEU A 391 -12.07 20.97 -27.18
N PRO A 392 -13.16 21.39 -26.52
CA PRO A 392 -14.51 21.07 -26.96
C PRO A 392 -14.78 21.60 -28.38
N ASN A 393 -15.43 20.80 -29.21
CA ASN A 393 -15.72 21.08 -30.61
C ASN A 393 -14.48 21.18 -31.54
N ALA A 394 -13.31 20.67 -31.12
CA ALA A 394 -12.20 20.48 -32.07
C ALA A 394 -12.65 19.52 -33.19
N LYS A 395 -12.27 19.82 -34.44
CA LYS A 395 -12.55 18.97 -35.60
C LYS A 395 -11.37 18.09 -35.98
N GLU A 396 -10.17 18.58 -35.72
CA GLU A 396 -8.92 17.86 -36.02
C GLU A 396 -8.30 17.32 -34.74
N PRO A 397 -7.61 16.17 -34.79
CA PRO A 397 -6.81 15.70 -33.67
C PRO A 397 -5.75 16.72 -33.26
N LEU A 398 -5.68 17.03 -31.99
CA LEU A 398 -4.78 18.07 -31.43
C LEU A 398 -3.37 17.53 -31.26
N THR A 399 -2.64 17.33 -32.36
CA THR A 399 -1.33 16.67 -32.37
C THR A 399 -0.14 17.59 -32.06
N SER A 400 -0.36 18.93 -32.10
CA SER A 400 0.66 19.94 -31.79
C SER A 400 0.05 21.22 -31.25
N VAL A 401 0.89 22.13 -30.73
CA VAL A 401 0.45 23.46 -30.27
C VAL A 401 -0.05 24.30 -31.47
N GLU A 402 0.53 24.11 -32.64
CA GLU A 402 0.12 24.84 -33.87
C GLU A 402 -1.29 24.43 -34.31
N VAL A 403 -1.58 23.11 -34.33
CA VAL A 403 -2.92 22.57 -34.59
C VAL A 403 -3.91 23.04 -33.53
N PHE A 404 -3.51 23.03 -32.25
CA PHE A 404 -4.33 23.54 -31.16
C PHE A 404 -4.69 25.01 -31.35
N LYS A 405 -3.73 25.88 -31.67
CA LYS A 405 -3.98 27.31 -31.94
C LYS A 405 -4.94 27.52 -33.09
N LYS A 406 -4.76 26.79 -34.19
CA LYS A 406 -5.66 26.85 -35.36
C LYS A 406 -7.10 26.46 -34.97
N GLU A 407 -7.27 25.37 -34.22
CA GLU A 407 -8.58 24.95 -33.73
C GLU A 407 -9.15 25.94 -32.71
N LEU A 408 -8.33 26.55 -31.87
CA LEU A 408 -8.71 27.56 -30.91
C LEU A 408 -9.27 28.82 -31.60
N ASP A 409 -8.58 29.31 -32.63
CA ASP A 409 -9.09 30.40 -33.49
C ASP A 409 -10.46 30.07 -34.07
N ARG A 410 -10.63 28.86 -34.59
CA ARG A 410 -11.89 28.40 -35.18
C ARG A 410 -13.02 28.35 -34.14
N VAL A 411 -12.79 27.74 -32.96
CA VAL A 411 -13.85 27.61 -31.94
C VAL A 411 -14.18 28.95 -31.29
N SER A 412 -13.25 29.90 -31.24
CA SER A 412 -13.45 31.25 -30.71
C SER A 412 -14.47 32.06 -31.52
N THR A 413 -14.58 31.78 -32.84
CA THR A 413 -15.58 32.38 -33.69
C THR A 413 -16.97 31.73 -33.55
N MET A 414 -17.04 30.54 -32.93
CA MET A 414 -18.30 29.81 -32.74
C MET A 414 -19.05 30.32 -31.52
N LYS A 415 -20.33 30.67 -31.67
CA LYS A 415 -21.23 31.00 -30.54
C LYS A 415 -21.77 29.74 -29.89
N SER A 416 -20.87 28.78 -29.57
CA SER A 416 -21.24 27.47 -28.96
C SER A 416 -21.63 27.61 -27.49
N LYS A 417 -22.29 26.57 -26.94
CA LYS A 417 -22.58 26.48 -25.50
C LYS A 417 -21.28 26.49 -24.67
N TYR A 418 -20.23 25.85 -25.16
CA TYR A 418 -18.92 25.79 -24.48
C TYR A 418 -18.23 27.15 -24.48
N HIS A 419 -18.23 27.88 -25.59
CA HIS A 419 -17.63 29.22 -25.66
C HIS A 419 -18.31 30.20 -24.67
N ARG A 420 -19.64 30.21 -24.63
CA ARG A 420 -20.41 31.07 -23.69
C ARG A 420 -20.12 30.71 -22.22
N PHE A 421 -20.04 29.41 -21.93
CA PHE A 421 -19.73 28.94 -20.55
C PHE A 421 -18.30 29.34 -20.20
N ALA A 422 -17.30 29.10 -21.07
CA ALA A 422 -15.91 29.46 -20.83
C ALA A 422 -15.75 30.97 -20.56
N LYS A 423 -16.41 31.81 -21.38
CA LYS A 423 -16.40 33.26 -21.17
C LYS A 423 -16.92 33.67 -19.80
N LYS A 424 -18.03 33.08 -19.36
CA LYS A 424 -18.61 33.32 -18.05
C LYS A 424 -17.62 32.93 -16.91
N ILE A 425 -16.99 31.76 -17.00
CA ILE A 425 -16.01 31.31 -15.99
C ILE A 425 -14.80 32.23 -15.95
N VAL A 426 -14.26 32.64 -17.10
CA VAL A 426 -13.13 33.58 -17.18
C VAL A 426 -13.49 34.92 -16.53
N GLU A 427 -14.67 35.45 -16.79
CA GLU A 427 -15.16 36.71 -16.22
C GLU A 427 -15.37 36.62 -14.70
N GLU A 428 -15.82 35.46 -14.19
CA GLU A 428 -16.12 35.26 -12.77
C GLU A 428 -14.91 34.88 -11.92
N LYS A 429 -13.95 34.11 -12.47
CA LYS A 429 -12.89 33.48 -11.69
C LYS A 429 -11.48 33.93 -12.07
N CYS A 430 -11.26 34.53 -13.25
CA CYS A 430 -9.93 34.96 -13.66
C CYS A 430 -9.72 36.45 -13.42
N ASP A 431 -8.94 36.81 -12.42
CA ASP A 431 -8.41 38.15 -12.29
C ASP A 431 -7.37 38.43 -13.39
N LYS A 432 -7.22 39.69 -13.79
CA LYS A 432 -6.29 40.09 -14.85
C LYS A 432 -4.89 39.53 -14.59
N GLY A 433 -4.48 38.54 -15.39
CA GLY A 433 -3.14 37.96 -15.37
C GLY A 433 -2.94 36.74 -14.48
N MET A 434 -3.96 36.23 -13.82
CA MET A 434 -3.88 34.95 -13.10
C MET A 434 -4.59 33.84 -13.88
N VAL A 435 -3.88 32.74 -14.05
CA VAL A 435 -4.45 31.47 -14.53
C VAL A 435 -5.15 30.78 -13.36
N VAL A 436 -6.40 30.39 -13.54
CA VAL A 436 -7.14 29.62 -12.53
C VAL A 436 -6.93 28.14 -12.83
N HIS A 437 -6.27 27.45 -11.92
CA HIS A 437 -6.16 26.00 -11.94
C HIS A 437 -7.44 25.37 -11.36
N HIS A 438 -7.83 24.23 -11.90
CA HIS A 438 -8.89 23.44 -11.32
C HIS A 438 -8.37 22.80 -10.02
N PRO A 439 -9.10 22.96 -8.88
CA PRO A 439 -8.66 22.33 -7.63
C PRO A 439 -8.74 20.80 -7.76
N PRO A 440 -7.85 20.06 -7.08
CA PRO A 440 -7.99 18.61 -6.95
C PRO A 440 -9.23 18.28 -6.10
N PHE A 441 -9.88 17.15 -6.41
CA PHE A 441 -10.99 16.59 -5.64
C PHE A 441 -10.58 15.30 -4.94
#